data_0271c2840fe3bb2211fbef0591277c4b
#
_entry.id   0271c2840fe3bb2211fbef0591277c4b
#
_cell.length_a   1.000
_cell.length_b   1.000
_cell.length_c   1.000
_cell.angle_alpha   90.00
_cell.angle_beta   90.00
_cell.angle_gamma   90.00
#
_symmetry.space_group_name_H-M   'P 1'
#
loop_
_entity.id
_entity.type
_entity.pdbx_description
1 polymer ?
#
loop_
_entity_poly.entity_id
_entity_poly.type
_entity_poly.pdbx_seq_one_letter_code
_entity_poly.pdbx_strand_id
1 'polypeptide(L)'
;MLRHAVTHSSYVNEKHMKKADCNERLEFLGDAVLELISSEYLFFENQTMPEGELTKLRASMVCEKALAFCARDLELGSYLLLGKGEDATGGRFRESITSDALEALIGAIYLDGGFANAKEFILKYILNDLEGNCLLYTSDAADEL
;
A
#
# COMPACT_ATOMS: atom_id res chain seq x y z
N MET A 1 -3.01 2.27 -17.04
CA MET A 1 -2.47 2.51 -15.68
C MET A 1 -2.82 1.42 -14.69
N LEU A 2 -4.08 1.04 -14.58
CA LEU A 2 -4.50 -0.01 -13.64
C LEU A 2 -3.80 -1.35 -13.91
N ARG A 3 -3.76 -1.77 -15.16
CA ARG A 3 -3.05 -3.00 -15.55
C ARG A 3 -1.58 -2.96 -15.16
N HIS A 4 -0.93 -1.82 -15.36
CA HIS A 4 0.48 -1.62 -15.00
C HIS A 4 0.68 -1.78 -13.49
N ALA A 5 -0.25 -1.24 -12.68
CA ALA A 5 -0.16 -1.31 -11.22
C ALA A 5 -0.21 -2.74 -10.68
N VAL A 6 -0.90 -3.65 -11.37
CA VAL A 6 -1.04 -5.04 -10.94
C VAL A 6 -0.10 -6.01 -11.66
N THR A 7 0.82 -5.51 -12.46
CA THR A 7 1.78 -6.33 -13.21
C THR A 7 3.05 -6.54 -12.39
N HIS A 8 3.20 -7.74 -11.83
CA HIS A 8 4.36 -8.11 -11.03
C HIS A 8 5.57 -8.41 -11.92
N SER A 9 6.77 -8.24 -11.39
CA SER A 9 8.02 -8.51 -12.12
C SER A 9 8.10 -9.95 -12.64
N SER A 10 7.55 -10.93 -11.92
CA SER A 10 7.54 -12.33 -12.37
C SER A 10 6.76 -12.52 -13.67
N TYR A 11 5.68 -11.77 -13.85
CA TYR A 11 4.90 -11.79 -15.09
C TYR A 11 5.71 -11.21 -16.25
N VAL A 12 6.37 -10.08 -16.03
CA VAL A 12 7.20 -9.41 -17.02
C VAL A 12 8.34 -10.32 -17.45
N ASN A 13 9.00 -10.98 -16.50
CA ASN A 13 10.10 -11.91 -16.79
C ASN A 13 9.62 -13.12 -17.61
N GLU A 14 8.50 -13.71 -17.24
CA GLU A 14 7.95 -14.87 -17.95
C GLU A 14 7.52 -14.53 -19.37
N LYS A 15 6.93 -13.35 -19.56
CA LYS A 15 6.44 -12.90 -20.88
C LYS A 15 7.48 -12.16 -21.70
N HIS A 16 8.73 -12.10 -21.24
CA HIS A 16 9.82 -11.40 -21.92
C HIS A 16 9.49 -9.94 -22.25
N MET A 17 8.74 -9.29 -21.37
CA MET A 17 8.39 -7.87 -21.49
C MET A 17 9.54 -7.00 -20.96
N LYS A 18 9.44 -5.69 -21.14
CA LYS A 18 10.43 -4.75 -20.62
C LYS A 18 10.31 -4.65 -19.11
N LYS A 19 11.44 -4.57 -18.40
CA LYS A 19 11.46 -4.40 -16.94
C LYS A 19 10.60 -3.23 -16.47
N ALA A 20 10.57 -2.14 -17.24
CA ALA A 20 9.76 -0.96 -16.93
C ALA A 20 8.24 -1.22 -16.98
N ASP A 21 7.81 -2.36 -17.53
CA ASP A 21 6.40 -2.71 -17.61
C ASP A 21 5.85 -3.32 -16.32
N CYS A 22 6.71 -3.66 -15.35
CA CYS A 22 6.27 -4.11 -14.04
C CYS A 22 5.91 -2.92 -13.16
N ASN A 23 5.31 -3.20 -12.02
CA ASN A 23 4.75 -2.17 -11.15
C ASN A 23 5.73 -1.50 -10.18
N GLU A 24 7.02 -1.82 -10.25
CA GLU A 24 8.01 -1.33 -9.27
C GLU A 24 8.13 0.19 -9.25
N ARG A 25 8.11 0.85 -10.41
CA ARG A 25 8.20 2.30 -10.47
C ARG A 25 6.94 2.99 -9.95
N LEU A 26 5.78 2.40 -10.19
CA LEU A 26 4.52 2.89 -9.63
C LEU A 26 4.48 2.71 -8.12
N GLU A 27 4.99 1.59 -7.63
CA GLU A 27 5.14 1.33 -6.20
C GLU A 27 5.99 2.41 -5.54
N PHE A 28 7.13 2.73 -6.14
CA PHE A 28 8.02 3.77 -5.63
C PHE A 28 7.29 5.11 -5.50
N LEU A 29 6.56 5.50 -6.53
CA LEU A 29 5.77 6.74 -6.51
C LEU A 29 4.64 6.68 -5.49
N GLY A 30 3.92 5.57 -5.47
CA GLY A 30 2.80 5.36 -4.56
C GLY A 30 3.22 5.37 -3.10
N ASP A 31 4.39 4.84 -2.79
CA ASP A 31 4.95 4.89 -1.44
C ASP A 31 5.11 6.34 -0.97
N ALA A 32 5.65 7.20 -1.82
CA ALA A 32 5.83 8.61 -1.50
C ALA A 32 4.50 9.35 -1.32
N VAL A 33 3.52 9.06 -2.18
CA VAL A 33 2.18 9.65 -2.08
C VAL A 33 1.49 9.21 -0.80
N LEU A 34 1.55 7.94 -0.48
CA LEU A 34 0.98 7.38 0.74
C LEU A 34 1.61 8.01 1.98
N GLU A 35 2.92 8.14 1.99
CA GLU A 35 3.63 8.73 3.12
C GLU A 35 3.25 10.20 3.32
N LEU A 36 3.15 10.97 2.24
CA LEU A 36 2.74 12.37 2.32
C LEU A 36 1.31 12.51 2.88
N ILE A 37 0.39 11.75 2.33
CA ILE A 37 -1.03 11.84 2.71
C ILE A 37 -1.27 11.34 4.14
N SER A 38 -0.63 10.24 4.53
CA SER A 38 -0.73 9.73 5.89
C SER A 38 -0.11 10.71 6.89
N SER A 39 1.00 11.34 6.53
CA SER A 39 1.65 12.35 7.37
C SER A 39 0.75 13.58 7.55
N GLU A 40 0.16 14.07 6.48
CA GLU A 40 -0.76 15.20 6.52
C GLU A 40 -1.98 14.87 7.41
N TYR A 41 -2.56 13.69 7.22
CA TYR A 41 -3.70 13.23 8.02
C TYR A 41 -3.36 13.22 9.51
N LEU A 42 -2.24 12.61 9.87
CA LEU A 42 -1.82 12.53 11.27
C LEU A 42 -1.47 13.89 11.86
N PHE A 43 -0.88 14.76 11.06
CA PHE A 43 -0.53 16.12 11.50
C PHE A 43 -1.78 16.89 11.93
N PHE A 44 -2.85 16.81 11.15
CA PHE A 44 -4.08 17.54 11.46
C PHE A 44 -4.94 16.84 12.52
N GLU A 45 -4.95 15.52 12.57
CA GLU A 45 -5.75 14.77 13.54
C GLU A 45 -5.14 14.71 14.95
N ASN A 46 -3.82 14.93 15.07
CA ASN A 46 -3.10 14.79 16.33
C ASN A 46 -2.21 16.01 16.58
N GLN A 47 -2.84 17.17 16.74
CA GLN A 47 -2.16 18.46 16.75
C GLN A 47 -1.17 18.66 17.89
N THR A 48 -1.29 17.91 18.97
CA THR A 48 -0.41 18.02 20.15
C THR A 48 0.58 16.86 20.25
N MET A 49 0.53 15.90 19.32
CA MET A 49 1.42 14.73 19.36
C MET A 49 2.83 15.09 18.90
N PRO A 50 3.87 14.73 19.66
CA PRO A 50 5.27 14.98 19.26
C PRO A 50 5.65 14.20 17.99
N GLU A 51 6.66 14.72 17.28
CA GLU A 51 7.14 14.13 16.03
C GLU A 51 7.47 12.64 16.15
N GLY A 52 8.17 12.23 17.22
CA GLY A 52 8.54 10.82 17.40
C GLY A 52 7.34 9.90 17.48
N GLU A 53 6.28 10.34 18.14
CA GLU A 53 5.04 9.57 18.21
C GLU A 53 4.29 9.56 16.89
N LEU A 54 4.29 10.69 16.17
CA LEU A 54 3.70 10.77 14.83
C LEU A 54 4.40 9.80 13.87
N THR A 55 5.72 9.74 13.93
CA THR A 55 6.52 8.84 13.09
C THR A 55 6.19 7.38 13.39
N LYS A 56 6.08 7.00 14.66
CA LYS A 56 5.71 5.64 15.05
C LYS A 56 4.30 5.28 14.60
N LEU A 57 3.37 6.20 14.78
CA LEU A 57 1.98 5.99 14.40
C LEU A 57 1.87 5.82 12.88
N ARG A 58 2.52 6.68 12.11
CA ARG A 58 2.56 6.56 10.65
C ARG A 58 3.11 5.19 10.23
N ALA A 59 4.22 4.76 10.82
CA ALA A 59 4.81 3.46 10.50
C ALA A 59 3.83 2.31 10.76
N SER A 60 3.07 2.37 11.85
CA SER A 60 2.08 1.32 12.17
C SER A 60 0.90 1.30 11.20
N MET A 61 0.55 2.46 10.63
CA MET A 61 -0.59 2.59 9.72
C MET A 61 -0.29 2.16 8.30
N VAL A 62 0.95 2.31 7.86
CA VAL A 62 1.32 2.06 6.46
C VAL A 62 2.41 1.01 6.31
N CYS A 63 2.65 0.19 7.32
CA CYS A 63 3.59 -0.91 7.23
C CYS A 63 3.07 -1.98 6.24
N GLU A 64 3.97 -2.87 5.83
CA GLU A 64 3.65 -3.93 4.89
C GLU A 64 2.42 -4.73 5.31
N LYS A 65 2.37 -5.12 6.58
CA LYS A 65 1.28 -5.93 7.13
C LYS A 65 -0.07 -5.20 7.06
N ALA A 66 -0.09 -3.92 7.41
CA ALA A 66 -1.30 -3.10 7.36
C ALA A 66 -1.78 -2.92 5.92
N LEU A 67 -0.85 -2.64 5.00
CA LEU A 67 -1.19 -2.50 3.58
C LEU A 67 -1.66 -3.82 2.97
N ALA A 68 -1.04 -4.93 3.35
CA ALA A 68 -1.47 -6.25 2.89
C ALA A 68 -2.90 -6.58 3.37
N PHE A 69 -3.24 -6.16 4.58
CA PHE A 69 -4.60 -6.30 5.10
C PHE A 69 -5.60 -5.51 4.24
N CYS A 70 -5.28 -4.25 3.93
CA CYS A 70 -6.12 -3.42 3.06
C CYS A 70 -6.24 -4.01 1.65
N ALA A 71 -5.14 -4.53 1.11
CA ALA A 71 -5.12 -5.17 -0.20
C ALA A 71 -6.03 -6.42 -0.23
N ARG A 72 -6.03 -7.19 0.85
CA ARG A 72 -6.91 -8.36 0.99
C ARG A 72 -8.38 -7.94 1.01
N ASP A 73 -8.68 -6.87 1.73
CA ASP A 73 -10.04 -6.33 1.82
C ASP A 73 -10.55 -5.87 0.44
N LEU A 74 -9.64 -5.34 -0.38
CA LEU A 74 -9.95 -4.94 -1.76
C LEU A 74 -9.92 -6.11 -2.74
N GLU A 75 -9.55 -7.31 -2.29
CA GLU A 75 -9.34 -8.48 -3.13
C GLU A 75 -8.33 -8.23 -4.26
N LEU A 76 -7.32 -7.41 -3.97
CA LEU A 76 -6.33 -6.99 -4.96
C LEU A 76 -5.54 -8.17 -5.53
N GLY A 77 -5.28 -9.18 -4.72
CA GLY A 77 -4.57 -10.38 -5.14
C GLY A 77 -5.21 -11.07 -6.35
N SER A 78 -6.54 -11.03 -6.46
CA SER A 78 -7.26 -11.66 -7.58
C SER A 78 -7.00 -10.99 -8.92
N TYR A 79 -6.56 -9.73 -8.92
CA TYR A 79 -6.27 -8.96 -10.13
C TYR A 79 -4.80 -8.98 -10.54
N LEU A 80 -3.93 -9.56 -9.71
CA LEU A 80 -2.48 -9.54 -9.97
C LEU A 80 -2.12 -10.38 -11.19
N LEU A 81 -1.24 -9.84 -12.02
CA LEU A 81 -0.61 -10.56 -13.12
C LEU A 81 0.73 -11.08 -12.62
N LEU A 82 0.81 -12.38 -12.40
CA LEU A 82 1.98 -13.07 -11.88
C LEU A 82 2.50 -14.09 -12.91
N GLY A 83 3.80 -14.35 -12.85
CA GLY A 83 4.35 -15.51 -13.57
C GLY A 83 3.78 -16.80 -12.97
N LYS A 84 3.75 -17.87 -13.75
CA LYS A 84 3.18 -19.16 -13.31
C LYS A 84 3.87 -19.71 -12.07
N GLY A 85 5.19 -19.60 -12.00
CA GLY A 85 5.96 -20.06 -10.85
C GLY A 85 5.62 -19.33 -9.58
N GLU A 86 5.51 -18.00 -9.65
CA GLU A 86 5.17 -17.18 -8.51
C GLU A 86 3.74 -17.48 -8.03
N ASP A 87 2.81 -17.60 -8.97
CA ASP A 87 1.41 -17.91 -8.65
C ASP A 87 1.29 -19.30 -8.02
N ALA A 88 2.04 -20.28 -8.53
CA ALA A 88 2.04 -21.66 -8.02
C ALA A 88 2.53 -21.75 -6.58
N THR A 89 3.42 -20.84 -6.15
CA THR A 89 3.95 -20.80 -4.78
C THR A 89 3.21 -19.85 -3.86
N GLY A 90 2.04 -19.38 -4.26
CA GLY A 90 1.18 -18.55 -3.41
C GLY A 90 1.49 -17.06 -3.46
N GLY A 91 2.17 -16.59 -4.51
CA GLY A 91 2.54 -15.18 -4.64
C GLY A 91 1.36 -14.23 -4.58
N ARG A 92 0.21 -14.69 -5.08
CA ARG A 92 -1.04 -13.91 -5.11
C ARG A 92 -1.51 -13.51 -3.70
N PHE A 93 -1.14 -14.27 -2.68
CA PHE A 93 -1.52 -14.04 -1.29
C PHE A 93 -0.34 -13.60 -0.42
N ARG A 94 0.83 -13.38 -1.01
CA ARG A 94 2.02 -12.99 -0.26
C ARG A 94 1.94 -11.51 0.12
N GLU A 95 2.15 -11.19 1.39
CA GLU A 95 2.01 -9.84 1.92
C GLU A 95 2.90 -8.83 1.20
N SER A 96 4.16 -9.19 0.93
CA SER A 96 5.09 -8.29 0.23
C SER A 96 4.60 -7.93 -1.18
N ILE A 97 4.00 -8.88 -1.89
CA ILE A 97 3.51 -8.67 -3.25
C ILE A 97 2.22 -7.85 -3.26
N THR A 98 1.29 -8.16 -2.37
CA THR A 98 0.00 -7.45 -2.33
C THR A 98 0.13 -6.03 -1.79
N SER A 99 1.01 -5.82 -0.78
CA SER A 99 1.27 -4.48 -0.26
C SER A 99 1.95 -3.59 -1.30
N ASP A 100 2.92 -4.13 -2.03
CA ASP A 100 3.61 -3.42 -3.11
C ASP A 100 2.63 -3.06 -4.23
N ALA A 101 1.73 -3.97 -4.57
CA ALA A 101 0.69 -3.72 -5.58
C ALA A 101 -0.27 -2.62 -5.14
N LEU A 102 -0.60 -2.56 -3.86
CA LEU A 102 -1.45 -1.49 -3.33
C LEU A 102 -0.76 -0.12 -3.45
N GLU A 103 0.53 -0.06 -3.13
CA GLU A 103 1.29 1.16 -3.32
C GLU A 103 1.37 1.55 -4.80
N ALA A 104 1.57 0.58 -5.69
CA ALA A 104 1.57 0.82 -7.13
C ALA A 104 0.21 1.34 -7.61
N LEU A 105 -0.87 0.81 -7.06
CA LEU A 105 -2.23 1.29 -7.36
C LEU A 105 -2.40 2.76 -6.95
N ILE A 106 -1.89 3.13 -5.78
CA ILE A 106 -1.91 4.51 -5.31
C ILE A 106 -1.13 5.41 -6.28
N GLY A 107 0.04 4.96 -6.74
CA GLY A 107 0.83 5.69 -7.73
C GLY A 107 0.08 5.89 -9.03
N ALA A 108 -0.63 4.86 -9.50
CA ALA A 108 -1.45 4.95 -10.72
C ALA A 108 -2.62 5.92 -10.55
N ILE A 109 -3.30 5.88 -9.42
CA ILE A 109 -4.40 6.79 -9.12
C ILE A 109 -3.91 8.23 -9.09
N TYR A 110 -2.74 8.46 -8.48
CA TYR A 110 -2.12 9.79 -8.44
C TYR A 110 -1.82 10.31 -9.83
N LEU A 111 -1.23 9.50 -10.70
CA LEU A 111 -0.89 9.92 -12.06
C LEU A 111 -2.14 10.19 -12.92
N ASP A 112 -3.18 9.38 -12.77
CA ASP A 112 -4.40 9.52 -13.54
C ASP A 112 -5.33 10.63 -13.02
N GLY A 113 -5.45 10.76 -11.71
CA GLY A 113 -6.46 11.60 -11.09
C GLY A 113 -5.94 12.70 -10.18
N GLY A 114 -4.63 12.78 -9.97
CA GLY A 114 -4.00 13.80 -9.14
C GLY A 114 -4.09 13.53 -7.64
N PHE A 115 -3.57 14.47 -6.88
CA PHE A 115 -3.42 14.37 -5.43
C PHE A 115 -4.77 14.16 -4.72
N ALA A 116 -5.80 14.92 -5.11
CA ALA A 116 -7.11 14.86 -4.45
C ALA A 116 -7.74 13.48 -4.57
N ASN A 117 -7.64 12.84 -5.73
CA ASN A 117 -8.17 11.49 -5.95
C ASN A 117 -7.37 10.43 -5.18
N ALA A 118 -6.05 10.57 -5.15
CA ALA A 118 -5.20 9.67 -4.37
C ALA A 118 -5.52 9.80 -2.88
N LYS A 119 -5.70 11.02 -2.39
CA LYS A 119 -6.06 11.30 -0.99
C LYS A 119 -7.41 10.67 -0.63
N GLU A 120 -8.41 10.85 -1.49
CA GLU A 120 -9.73 10.24 -1.28
C GLU A 120 -9.65 8.72 -1.17
N PHE A 121 -8.90 8.09 -2.07
CA PHE A 121 -8.69 6.65 -2.05
C PHE A 121 -8.02 6.18 -0.76
N ILE A 122 -6.94 6.85 -0.36
CA ILE A 122 -6.16 6.49 0.83
C ILE A 122 -7.00 6.67 2.10
N LEU A 123 -7.72 7.78 2.21
CA LEU A 123 -8.57 8.03 3.36
C LEU A 123 -9.69 7.00 3.47
N LYS A 124 -10.28 6.62 2.35
CA LYS A 124 -11.41 5.69 2.32
C LYS A 124 -10.99 4.23 2.58
N TYR A 125 -9.91 3.78 1.94
CA TYR A 125 -9.58 2.35 1.91
C TYR A 125 -8.41 1.95 2.80
N ILE A 126 -7.61 2.89 3.24
CA ILE A 126 -6.44 2.60 4.07
C ILE A 126 -6.60 3.20 5.47
N LEU A 127 -6.79 4.50 5.57
CA LEU A 127 -6.82 5.17 6.87
C LEU A 127 -8.14 4.98 7.61
N ASN A 128 -9.25 4.91 6.91
CA ASN A 128 -10.56 4.67 7.53
C ASN A 128 -10.67 3.25 8.10
N ASP A 129 -10.24 2.25 7.32
CA ASP A 129 -10.26 0.87 7.77
C ASP A 129 -9.29 0.65 8.93
N LEU A 130 -8.26 1.47 9.02
CA LEU A 130 -7.25 1.39 10.06
C LEU A 130 -7.69 2.02 11.38
N GLU A 131 -8.77 2.79 11.43
CA GLU A 131 -9.26 3.30 12.72
C GLU A 131 -9.55 2.17 13.69
N GLY A 132 -10.22 1.11 13.26
CA GLY A 132 -10.42 -0.09 14.06
C GLY A 132 -9.16 -0.92 14.26
N ASN A 133 -8.37 -1.09 13.19
CA ASN A 133 -7.16 -1.92 13.22
C ASN A 133 -5.97 -1.19 13.82
N CYS A 134 -5.90 0.12 13.65
CA CYS A 134 -4.86 0.96 14.25
C CYS A 134 -4.92 0.92 15.77
N LEU A 135 -6.12 0.88 16.34
CA LEU A 135 -6.31 0.71 17.77
C LEU A 135 -5.77 -0.63 18.25
N LEU A 136 -5.96 -1.70 17.47
CA LEU A 136 -5.42 -3.01 17.79
C LEU A 136 -3.89 -3.03 17.73
N TYR A 137 -3.31 -2.48 16.67
CA TYR A 137 -1.85 -2.39 16.52
C TYR A 137 -1.21 -1.49 17.57
N THR A 138 -1.85 -0.37 17.88
CA THR A 138 -1.36 0.56 18.89
C THR A 138 -1.44 -0.06 20.29
N SER A 139 -2.50 -0.82 20.58
CA SER A 139 -2.64 -1.59 21.81
C SER A 139 -1.54 -2.63 21.96
N ASP A 140 -1.30 -3.40 20.90
CA ASP A 140 -0.27 -4.44 20.91
C ASP A 140 1.12 -3.82 21.08
N ALA A 141 1.40 -2.72 20.42
CA ALA A 141 2.68 -1.99 20.56
C ALA A 141 2.84 -1.40 21.96
N ALA A 142 1.75 -0.91 22.58
CA ALA A 142 1.76 -0.40 23.93
C ALA A 142 1.98 -1.51 24.95
N ASP A 143 1.42 -2.69 24.72
CA ASP A 143 1.56 -3.84 25.60
C ASP A 143 2.98 -4.43 25.57
N GLU A 144 3.72 -4.22 24.49
CA GLU A 144 5.10 -4.67 24.35
C GLU A 144 6.11 -3.72 24.99
N LEU A 145 5.70 -2.52 25.35
CA LEU A 145 6.54 -1.51 25.98
C LEU A 145 6.37 -1.50 27.48
#